data_5bc1c59edd7b6bd05f9362c2aa5223f1
#
_entry.id   5bc1c59edd7b6bd05f9362c2aa5223f1
#
_cell.length_a   1.000
_cell.length_b   1.000
_cell.length_c   1.000
_cell.angle_alpha   90.00
_cell.angle_beta   90.00
_cell.angle_gamma   90.00
#
_symmetry.space_group_name_H-M   'P 1'
#
loop_
_entity.id
_entity.type
_entity.pdbx_description
1 polymer ?
#
loop_
_entity_poly.entity_id
_entity_poly.type
_entity_poly.pdbx_seq_one_letter_code
_entity_poly.pdbx_strand_id
1 'polypeptide(L)'
;MIKLRFLTFFLVLVVLSGCGRRAVLGLGDGKEGESAAVVPIYVSTMRARSDNLALPYSAERAKSLNFAKFEIGIPATHVAGEVESASRAPSPVRNFVARSFQPFDEKAQFVAALDADLMRRPPEEREVFIFVHGYNNNFADSIFRNAQIVHDYKIKAVALHYAWPSGGSLPLYVYDRDSAAYSRDGLADTIEIAARSQAKRVVLVGHSMGSYVVMEALRSLSLSGRDKYISRINDLVLAAPDIDIDVFQSQLRDIDKLPNPFMILVSTRDKALNLSGGLTGGHPRVGSGADVAALQAENITVLDTSNLDGGSHGVFASSPTLMALMAKGGLTNDITDRGEGAPAETILADGTSVIQGAASLVIYLPARLLGVPNGGLTR
;
A
#
# COMPACT_ATOMS: atom_id res chain seq x y z
N MET A 1 45.50 2.19 -15.74
CA MET A 1 44.63 3.30 -16.16
C MET A 1 43.46 2.89 -17.07
N ILE A 2 43.63 1.97 -18.01
CA ILE A 2 42.57 1.50 -18.95
C ILE A 2 41.46 0.75 -18.20
N LYS A 3 41.75 -0.11 -17.23
CA LYS A 3 40.74 -0.87 -16.45
C LYS A 3 39.84 0.01 -15.61
N LEU A 4 40.35 1.14 -15.07
CA LEU A 4 39.56 2.06 -14.26
C LEU A 4 38.57 2.87 -15.13
N ARG A 5 38.94 3.21 -16.38
CA ARG A 5 38.07 3.88 -17.33
C ARG A 5 36.92 2.99 -17.83
N PHE A 6 37.18 1.68 -18.00
CA PHE A 6 36.13 0.70 -18.36
C PHE A 6 35.13 0.50 -17.21
N LEU A 7 35.60 0.46 -15.97
CA LEU A 7 34.74 0.33 -14.78
C LEU A 7 33.84 1.56 -14.61
N THR A 8 34.39 2.75 -14.80
CA THR A 8 33.62 4.01 -14.72
C THR A 8 32.59 4.10 -15.85
N PHE A 9 32.94 3.66 -17.08
CA PHE A 9 32.04 3.65 -18.23
C PHE A 9 30.91 2.62 -18.04
N PHE A 10 31.21 1.46 -17.48
CA PHE A 10 30.21 0.42 -17.16
C PHE A 10 29.27 0.87 -16.04
N LEU A 11 29.79 1.56 -15.01
CA LEU A 11 28.99 2.12 -13.93
C LEU A 11 28.03 3.20 -14.43
N VAL A 12 28.48 4.07 -15.35
CA VAL A 12 27.64 5.07 -16.00
C VAL A 12 26.56 4.45 -16.88
N LEU A 13 26.88 3.37 -17.60
CA LEU A 13 25.87 2.63 -18.41
C LEU A 13 24.80 1.94 -17.56
N VAL A 14 25.17 1.40 -16.40
CA VAL A 14 24.22 0.80 -15.45
C VAL A 14 23.29 1.86 -14.83
N VAL A 15 23.81 3.07 -14.57
CA VAL A 15 22.98 4.18 -14.07
C VAL A 15 22.02 4.71 -15.16
N LEU A 16 22.42 4.67 -16.43
CA LEU A 16 21.57 5.07 -17.57
C LEU A 16 20.47 4.06 -17.89
N SER A 17 20.67 2.77 -17.60
CA SER A 17 19.64 1.72 -17.79
C SER A 17 18.55 1.75 -16.72
N GLY A 18 18.74 2.49 -15.61
CA GLY A 18 17.77 2.65 -14.53
C GLY A 18 16.66 3.68 -14.77
N CYS A 19 16.71 4.45 -15.87
CA CYS A 19 15.61 5.30 -16.31
C CYS A 19 14.54 4.50 -17.05
N GLY A 20 13.87 3.57 -16.35
CA GLY A 20 12.65 2.94 -16.85
C GLY A 20 11.66 4.05 -17.25
N ARG A 21 11.14 3.98 -18.46
CA ARG A 21 10.14 4.94 -18.95
C ARG A 21 8.90 4.83 -18.07
N ARG A 22 8.52 5.92 -17.41
CA ARG A 22 7.39 5.98 -16.48
C ARG A 22 6.06 5.86 -17.20
N ALA A 23 5.08 5.26 -16.52
CA ALA A 23 3.72 5.16 -17.02
C ALA A 23 3.10 6.54 -17.26
N VAL A 24 2.22 6.60 -18.25
CA VAL A 24 1.30 7.72 -18.48
C VAL A 24 -0.13 7.21 -18.46
N LEU A 25 -1.08 8.04 -18.03
CA LEU A 25 -2.48 7.63 -17.86
C LEU A 25 -3.16 7.24 -19.16
N GLY A 26 -2.76 7.84 -20.30
CA GLY A 26 -3.39 7.59 -21.59
C GLY A 26 -4.90 7.77 -21.48
N LEU A 27 -5.37 8.98 -21.12
CA LEU A 27 -6.79 9.30 -21.17
C LEU A 27 -7.29 8.96 -22.56
N GLY A 28 -7.92 7.82 -22.67
CA GLY A 28 -8.33 7.23 -23.95
C GLY A 28 -9.54 7.93 -24.54
N ASP A 29 -9.74 7.74 -25.84
CA ASP A 29 -10.81 8.34 -26.65
C ASP A 29 -12.22 7.82 -26.30
N GLY A 30 -12.44 7.28 -25.10
CA GLY A 30 -13.75 6.80 -24.62
C GLY A 30 -14.32 5.60 -25.39
N LYS A 31 -13.48 4.85 -26.11
CA LYS A 31 -13.92 3.65 -26.80
C LYS A 31 -14.33 2.58 -25.79
N GLU A 32 -15.63 2.44 -25.60
CA GLU A 32 -16.20 1.34 -24.87
C GLU A 32 -15.86 0.02 -25.59
N GLY A 33 -15.41 -0.99 -24.82
CA GLY A 33 -15.15 -2.32 -25.34
C GLY A 33 -13.69 -2.72 -25.52
N GLU A 34 -12.73 -1.82 -25.36
CA GLU A 34 -11.30 -2.16 -25.52
C GLU A 34 -10.64 -2.65 -24.23
N SER A 35 -11.20 -2.36 -23.05
CA SER A 35 -10.73 -2.88 -21.74
C SER A 35 -11.61 -4.02 -21.28
N ALA A 36 -11.02 -5.06 -20.70
CA ALA A 36 -11.76 -6.22 -20.19
C ALA A 36 -12.58 -5.92 -18.93
N ALA A 37 -12.09 -4.98 -18.14
CA ALA A 37 -12.74 -4.50 -16.92
C ALA A 37 -12.42 -3.03 -16.66
N VAL A 38 -13.20 -2.40 -15.77
CA VAL A 38 -12.97 -1.00 -15.33
C VAL A 38 -13.03 -0.96 -13.81
N VAL A 39 -12.02 -0.32 -13.20
CA VAL A 39 -11.94 -0.10 -11.76
C VAL A 39 -12.12 1.38 -11.46
N PRO A 40 -13.23 1.77 -10.81
CA PRO A 40 -13.40 3.14 -10.33
C PRO A 40 -12.54 3.38 -9.07
N ILE A 41 -11.78 4.48 -9.05
CA ILE A 41 -10.89 4.83 -7.96
C ILE A 41 -11.08 6.30 -7.58
N TYR A 42 -11.44 6.55 -6.34
CA TYR A 42 -11.36 7.87 -5.74
C TYR A 42 -9.90 8.20 -5.41
N VAL A 43 -9.51 9.44 -5.62
CA VAL A 43 -8.14 9.91 -5.36
C VAL A 43 -8.18 11.09 -4.42
N SER A 44 -7.38 10.99 -3.36
CA SER A 44 -6.98 12.10 -2.51
C SER A 44 -5.46 12.25 -2.61
N THR A 45 -4.95 13.46 -2.89
CA THR A 45 -3.53 13.61 -3.18
C THR A 45 -2.95 14.94 -2.72
N MET A 46 -1.71 14.88 -2.21
CA MET A 46 -0.85 16.04 -1.93
C MET A 46 0.07 16.37 -3.11
N ARG A 47 -0.15 15.81 -4.28
CA ARG A 47 0.54 16.19 -5.53
C ARG A 47 -0.09 17.47 -6.10
N ALA A 48 0.73 18.38 -6.60
CA ALA A 48 0.26 19.55 -7.30
C ALA A 48 -0.42 19.17 -8.63
N ARG A 49 -1.49 19.88 -8.99
CA ARG A 49 -2.15 19.74 -10.29
C ARG A 49 -1.18 20.12 -11.42
N SER A 50 -1.36 19.50 -12.56
CA SER A 50 -0.59 19.73 -13.78
C SER A 50 -1.55 19.87 -14.97
N ASP A 51 -1.20 20.74 -15.91
CA ASP A 51 -1.94 20.90 -17.18
C ASP A 51 -1.71 19.72 -18.15
N ASN A 52 -0.77 18.84 -17.83
CA ASN A 52 -0.49 17.64 -18.61
C ASN A 52 -1.52 16.54 -18.28
N LEU A 53 -2.52 16.35 -19.14
CA LEU A 53 -3.54 15.31 -18.96
C LEU A 53 -2.98 13.89 -18.94
N ALA A 54 -1.78 13.65 -19.47
CA ALA A 54 -1.11 12.36 -19.33
C ALA A 54 -0.63 12.10 -17.89
N LEU A 55 -0.42 13.16 -17.11
CA LEU A 55 -0.06 13.16 -15.70
C LEU A 55 -0.68 14.38 -15.01
N PRO A 56 -2.00 14.38 -14.71
CA PRO A 56 -2.71 15.54 -14.17
C PRO A 56 -2.28 15.91 -12.74
N TYR A 57 -1.47 15.07 -12.11
CA TYR A 57 -0.82 15.32 -10.83
C TYR A 57 0.68 15.08 -10.96
N SER A 58 1.46 16.13 -10.66
CA SER A 58 2.92 16.14 -10.78
C SER A 58 3.61 15.50 -9.56
N ALA A 59 4.94 15.53 -9.53
CA ALA A 59 5.71 15.18 -8.34
C ALA A 59 5.79 16.31 -7.31
N GLU A 60 5.41 17.55 -7.68
CA GLU A 60 5.46 18.69 -6.79
C GLU A 60 4.43 18.60 -5.65
N ARG A 61 4.77 19.17 -4.50
CA ARG A 61 3.94 19.16 -3.29
C ARG A 61 2.85 20.22 -3.39
N ALA A 62 1.58 19.83 -3.26
CA ALA A 62 0.47 20.75 -3.10
C ALA A 62 0.38 21.26 -1.65
N LYS A 63 -0.16 22.46 -1.45
CA LYS A 63 -0.39 23.04 -0.11
C LYS A 63 -1.63 22.47 0.60
N SER A 64 -2.53 21.87 -0.17
CA SER A 64 -3.77 21.26 0.32
C SER A 64 -4.11 20.03 -0.53
N LEU A 65 -5.02 19.20 -0.03
CA LEU A 65 -5.50 18.03 -0.76
C LEU A 65 -6.19 18.43 -2.07
N ASN A 66 -5.85 17.72 -3.13
CA ASN A 66 -6.60 17.68 -4.37
C ASN A 66 -7.41 16.38 -4.41
N PHE A 67 -8.57 16.43 -5.07
CA PHE A 67 -9.51 15.33 -5.14
C PHE A 67 -9.91 15.04 -6.59
N ALA A 68 -10.08 13.76 -6.89
CA ALA A 68 -10.57 13.31 -8.19
C ALA A 68 -11.22 11.92 -8.09
N LYS A 69 -11.92 11.54 -9.15
CA LYS A 69 -12.32 10.17 -9.44
C LYS A 69 -11.78 9.77 -10.81
N PHE A 70 -11.22 8.58 -10.90
CA PHE A 70 -10.76 7.97 -12.13
C PHE A 70 -11.51 6.66 -12.38
N GLU A 71 -11.65 6.31 -13.64
CA GLU A 71 -11.99 4.98 -14.07
C GLU A 71 -10.78 4.39 -14.79
N ILE A 72 -10.21 3.33 -14.24
CA ILE A 72 -9.01 2.69 -14.78
C ILE A 72 -9.43 1.43 -15.54
N GLY A 73 -9.13 1.41 -16.84
CA GLY A 73 -9.35 0.24 -17.69
C GLY A 73 -8.24 -0.79 -17.50
N ILE A 74 -8.64 -2.04 -17.33
CA ILE A 74 -7.77 -3.22 -17.24
C ILE A 74 -7.68 -3.84 -18.63
N PRO A 75 -6.49 -4.08 -19.20
CA PRO A 75 -6.36 -4.65 -20.53
C PRO A 75 -6.84 -6.10 -20.60
N ALA A 76 -7.31 -6.53 -21.77
CA ALA A 76 -7.74 -7.92 -21.98
C ALA A 76 -6.59 -8.93 -21.87
N THR A 77 -5.34 -8.48 -22.03
CA THR A 77 -4.13 -9.29 -21.91
C THR A 77 -3.54 -9.27 -20.50
N HIS A 78 -4.29 -8.74 -19.51
CA HIS A 78 -3.81 -8.61 -18.14
C HIS A 78 -3.41 -9.95 -17.53
N VAL A 79 -2.27 -9.96 -16.86
CA VAL A 79 -1.76 -11.09 -16.06
C VAL A 79 -1.80 -10.68 -14.59
N ALA A 80 -2.48 -11.46 -13.77
CA ALA A 80 -2.63 -11.18 -12.34
C ALA A 80 -1.27 -10.93 -11.67
N GLY A 81 -1.16 -9.82 -10.94
CA GLY A 81 0.08 -9.38 -10.28
C GLY A 81 0.91 -8.39 -11.09
N GLU A 82 0.70 -8.30 -12.40
CA GLU A 82 1.45 -7.40 -13.27
C GLU A 82 0.73 -6.04 -13.40
N VAL A 83 1.44 -5.02 -13.87
CA VAL A 83 0.88 -3.75 -14.32
C VAL A 83 1.42 -3.47 -15.71
N GLU A 84 0.65 -3.81 -16.71
CA GLU A 84 0.99 -3.58 -18.10
C GLU A 84 0.82 -2.09 -18.42
N SER A 85 1.89 -1.32 -18.23
CA SER A 85 1.90 0.12 -18.45
C SER A 85 2.73 0.53 -19.67
N ALA A 86 2.49 1.71 -20.21
CA ALA A 86 3.29 2.31 -21.27
C ALA A 86 3.65 3.76 -20.94
N SER A 87 4.81 4.21 -21.44
CA SER A 87 5.32 5.56 -21.26
C SER A 87 4.91 6.53 -22.39
N ARG A 88 4.32 6.01 -23.45
CA ARG A 88 3.84 6.75 -24.60
C ARG A 88 2.72 5.97 -25.28
N ALA A 89 1.66 6.67 -25.67
CA ALA A 89 0.55 6.14 -26.45
C ALA A 89 0.07 4.74 -25.96
N PRO A 90 -0.37 4.60 -24.68
CA PRO A 90 -0.83 3.34 -24.16
C PRO A 90 -2.06 2.84 -24.95
N SER A 91 -2.13 1.52 -25.11
CA SER A 91 -3.24 0.84 -25.79
C SER A 91 -4.17 0.22 -24.75
N PRO A 92 -5.47 0.54 -24.71
CA PRO A 92 -6.43 -0.04 -23.77
C PRO A 92 -6.49 -1.57 -23.83
N VAL A 93 -6.16 -2.17 -24.97
CA VAL A 93 -6.15 -3.64 -25.14
C VAL A 93 -4.95 -4.28 -24.46
N ARG A 94 -3.81 -3.56 -24.34
CA ARG A 94 -2.53 -4.11 -23.85
C ARG A 94 -2.01 -3.43 -22.60
N ASN A 95 -2.56 -2.28 -22.23
CA ASN A 95 -2.05 -1.48 -21.12
C ASN A 95 -3.19 -1.00 -20.23
N PHE A 96 -2.89 -0.80 -18.96
CA PHE A 96 -3.73 0.01 -18.09
C PHE A 96 -3.84 1.42 -18.65
N VAL A 97 -5.04 1.98 -18.66
CA VAL A 97 -5.32 3.34 -19.11
C VAL A 97 -6.37 4.00 -18.22
N ALA A 98 -6.30 5.31 -18.06
CA ALA A 98 -7.42 6.05 -17.48
C ALA A 98 -8.49 6.25 -18.55
N ARG A 99 -9.69 5.74 -18.33
CA ARG A 99 -10.86 5.89 -19.22
C ARG A 99 -11.60 7.20 -18.97
N SER A 100 -11.66 7.60 -17.71
CA SER A 100 -12.23 8.88 -17.30
C SER A 100 -11.41 9.53 -16.19
N PHE A 101 -11.51 10.86 -16.11
CA PHE A 101 -10.92 11.69 -15.09
C PHE A 101 -11.91 12.77 -14.71
N GLN A 102 -12.37 12.76 -13.49
CA GLN A 102 -13.27 13.75 -12.91
C GLN A 102 -12.58 14.42 -11.71
N PRO A 103 -12.02 15.62 -11.87
CA PRO A 103 -11.53 16.39 -10.73
C PRO A 103 -12.69 16.94 -9.91
N PHE A 104 -12.48 17.11 -8.60
CA PHE A 104 -13.38 17.83 -7.71
C PHE A 104 -12.66 19.08 -7.23
N ASP A 105 -13.31 20.23 -7.33
CA ASP A 105 -12.73 21.49 -6.86
C ASP A 105 -12.94 21.67 -5.35
N GLU A 106 -14.03 21.11 -4.82
CA GLU A 106 -14.40 21.20 -3.42
C GLU A 106 -14.42 19.84 -2.73
N LYS A 107 -13.86 19.77 -1.51
CA LYS A 107 -13.92 18.57 -0.65
C LYS A 107 -15.34 18.02 -0.51
N ALA A 108 -16.35 18.91 -0.41
CA ALA A 108 -17.74 18.53 -0.23
C ALA A 108 -18.29 17.73 -1.42
N GLN A 109 -17.89 18.09 -2.65
CA GLN A 109 -18.28 17.35 -3.87
C GLN A 109 -17.67 15.94 -3.88
N PHE A 110 -16.41 15.82 -3.48
CA PHE A 110 -15.72 14.53 -3.37
C PHE A 110 -16.42 13.63 -2.34
N VAL A 111 -16.71 14.16 -1.14
CA VAL A 111 -17.39 13.42 -0.07
C VAL A 111 -18.78 12.98 -0.53
N ALA A 112 -19.56 13.88 -1.15
CA ALA A 112 -20.90 13.56 -1.65
C ALA A 112 -20.86 12.43 -2.72
N ALA A 113 -19.88 12.45 -3.62
CA ALA A 113 -19.71 11.42 -4.63
C ALA A 113 -19.30 10.06 -4.02
N LEU A 114 -18.38 10.07 -3.05
CA LEU A 114 -17.97 8.88 -2.29
C LEU A 114 -19.16 8.26 -1.54
N ASP A 115 -19.92 9.08 -0.82
CA ASP A 115 -21.08 8.63 -0.06
C ASP A 115 -22.19 8.10 -0.98
N ALA A 116 -22.41 8.72 -2.13
CA ALA A 116 -23.37 8.22 -3.12
C ALA A 116 -22.99 6.84 -3.65
N ASP A 117 -21.70 6.58 -3.91
CA ASP A 117 -21.24 5.26 -4.36
C ASP A 117 -21.32 4.21 -3.25
N LEU A 118 -21.05 4.58 -2.00
CA LEU A 118 -21.24 3.71 -0.83
C LEU A 118 -22.72 3.35 -0.62
N MET A 119 -23.61 4.33 -0.74
CA MET A 119 -25.06 4.12 -0.52
C MET A 119 -25.72 3.26 -1.61
N ARG A 120 -25.13 3.13 -2.81
CA ARG A 120 -25.62 2.19 -3.84
C ARG A 120 -25.34 0.73 -3.48
N ARG A 121 -24.49 0.48 -2.48
CA ARG A 121 -24.09 -0.87 -2.05
C ARG A 121 -24.97 -1.32 -0.88
N PRO A 122 -25.15 -2.64 -0.71
CA PRO A 122 -25.74 -3.19 0.51
C PRO A 122 -24.94 -2.74 1.72
N PRO A 123 -25.53 -2.56 2.90
CA PRO A 123 -24.84 -2.04 4.09
C PRO A 123 -23.57 -2.80 4.46
N GLU A 124 -23.55 -4.13 4.30
CA GLU A 124 -22.42 -5.02 4.59
C GLU A 124 -21.27 -4.88 3.58
N GLU A 125 -21.53 -4.36 2.38
CA GLU A 125 -20.52 -4.09 1.35
C GLU A 125 -20.08 -2.61 1.33
N ARG A 126 -20.56 -1.77 2.27
CA ARG A 126 -20.16 -0.36 2.40
C ARG A 126 -18.79 -0.25 3.04
N GLU A 127 -17.77 -0.53 2.28
CA GLU A 127 -16.38 -0.51 2.71
C GLU A 127 -15.56 0.45 1.85
N VAL A 128 -14.60 1.15 2.47
CA VAL A 128 -13.59 1.96 1.79
C VAL A 128 -12.24 1.26 1.95
N PHE A 129 -11.60 1.00 0.83
CA PHE A 129 -10.24 0.46 0.74
C PHE A 129 -9.27 1.59 0.40
N ILE A 130 -8.46 2.03 1.36
CA ILE A 130 -7.46 3.09 1.18
C ILE A 130 -6.11 2.43 0.89
N PHE A 131 -5.53 2.75 -0.26
CA PHE A 131 -4.18 2.31 -0.62
C PHE A 131 -3.21 3.49 -0.69
N VAL A 132 -2.06 3.36 -0.01
CA VAL A 132 -0.97 4.33 0.03
C VAL A 132 0.26 3.71 -0.63
N HIS A 133 0.65 4.26 -1.78
CA HIS A 133 1.73 3.71 -2.62
C HIS A 133 3.12 3.90 -2.01
N GLY A 134 4.07 3.11 -2.50
CA GLY A 134 5.47 3.16 -2.08
C GLY A 134 6.31 4.22 -2.80
N TYR A 135 7.61 4.17 -2.50
CA TYR A 135 8.67 4.95 -3.13
C TYR A 135 8.76 4.71 -4.64
N ASN A 136 9.33 5.70 -5.35
CA ASN A 136 9.69 5.61 -6.75
C ASN A 136 8.49 5.36 -7.70
N ASN A 137 7.34 5.99 -7.40
CA ASN A 137 6.16 5.94 -8.26
C ASN A 137 5.78 7.35 -8.74
N ASN A 138 5.54 7.52 -10.04
CA ASN A 138 4.78 8.66 -10.50
C ASN A 138 3.28 8.44 -10.23
N PHE A 139 2.44 9.41 -10.56
CA PHE A 139 1.01 9.31 -10.31
C PHE A 139 0.36 8.13 -11.06
N ALA A 140 0.72 7.93 -12.35
CA ALA A 140 0.16 6.84 -13.17
C ALA A 140 0.61 5.46 -12.66
N ASP A 141 1.91 5.28 -12.32
CA ASP A 141 2.41 4.03 -11.74
C ASP A 141 1.62 3.66 -10.49
N SER A 142 1.37 4.64 -9.61
CA SER A 142 0.73 4.42 -8.31
C SER A 142 -0.76 4.05 -8.42
N ILE A 143 -1.52 4.75 -9.28
CA ILE A 143 -2.96 4.47 -9.43
C ILE A 143 -3.21 3.18 -10.20
N PHE A 144 -2.36 2.82 -11.18
CA PHE A 144 -2.45 1.55 -11.89
C PHE A 144 -2.17 0.37 -10.96
N ARG A 145 -1.21 0.50 -10.06
CA ARG A 145 -0.97 -0.53 -9.01
C ARG A 145 -2.19 -0.69 -8.10
N ASN A 146 -2.85 0.40 -7.72
CA ASN A 146 -4.08 0.30 -6.95
C ASN A 146 -5.20 -0.39 -7.74
N ALA A 147 -5.37 -0.02 -9.02
CA ALA A 147 -6.35 -0.68 -9.90
C ALA A 147 -6.10 -2.18 -10.05
N GLN A 148 -4.84 -2.56 -10.24
CA GLN A 148 -4.42 -3.97 -10.32
C GLN A 148 -4.75 -4.71 -9.01
N ILE A 149 -4.41 -4.16 -7.84
CA ILE A 149 -4.72 -4.78 -6.54
C ILE A 149 -6.23 -4.97 -6.40
N VAL A 150 -7.02 -3.93 -6.66
CA VAL A 150 -8.50 -4.00 -6.57
C VAL A 150 -9.06 -5.07 -7.50
N HIS A 151 -8.56 -5.15 -8.73
CA HIS A 151 -9.02 -6.11 -9.74
C HIS A 151 -8.64 -7.55 -9.36
N ASP A 152 -7.36 -7.79 -9.05
CA ASP A 152 -6.82 -9.15 -8.88
C ASP A 152 -7.25 -9.79 -7.57
N TYR A 153 -7.31 -9.00 -6.50
CA TYR A 153 -7.86 -9.43 -5.21
C TYR A 153 -9.38 -9.42 -5.15
N LYS A 154 -10.06 -9.00 -6.25
CA LYS A 154 -11.52 -8.90 -6.35
C LYS A 154 -12.13 -8.09 -5.21
N ILE A 155 -11.46 -6.99 -4.84
CA ILE A 155 -11.88 -6.11 -3.76
C ILE A 155 -13.19 -5.43 -4.14
N LYS A 156 -14.25 -5.70 -3.37
CA LYS A 156 -15.57 -5.10 -3.60
C LYS A 156 -15.72 -3.71 -2.99
N ALA A 157 -14.84 -3.31 -2.07
CA ALA A 157 -14.85 -2.00 -1.44
C ALA A 157 -14.76 -0.85 -2.44
N VAL A 158 -15.20 0.35 -2.04
CA VAL A 158 -14.90 1.57 -2.80
C VAL A 158 -13.41 1.88 -2.66
N ALA A 159 -12.69 1.84 -3.79
CA ALA A 159 -11.26 2.09 -3.80
C ALA A 159 -10.96 3.59 -3.64
N LEU A 160 -10.10 3.93 -2.68
CA LEU A 160 -9.56 5.26 -2.45
C LEU A 160 -8.04 5.19 -2.50
N HIS A 161 -7.44 5.93 -3.42
CA HIS A 161 -6.01 6.03 -3.61
C HIS A 161 -5.46 7.28 -2.93
N TYR A 162 -4.57 7.14 -1.96
CA TYR A 162 -3.82 8.26 -1.44
C TYR A 162 -2.49 8.39 -2.18
N ALA A 163 -2.36 9.43 -3.01
CA ALA A 163 -1.15 9.67 -3.80
C ALA A 163 -0.30 10.78 -3.18
N TRP A 164 0.74 10.40 -2.44
CA TRP A 164 1.74 11.34 -1.95
C TRP A 164 2.77 11.68 -3.06
N PRO A 165 3.42 12.88 -3.03
CA PRO A 165 4.26 13.38 -4.13
C PRO A 165 5.65 12.73 -4.19
N SER A 166 5.71 11.42 -4.48
CA SER A 166 6.94 10.73 -4.85
C SER A 166 7.46 11.24 -6.19
N GLY A 167 8.77 11.45 -6.28
CA GLY A 167 9.42 11.96 -7.49
C GLY A 167 9.46 10.96 -8.64
N GLY A 168 9.16 9.68 -8.39
CA GLY A 168 9.15 8.65 -9.42
C GLY A 168 10.54 8.38 -10.02
N SER A 169 11.62 8.52 -9.24
CA SER A 169 12.98 8.30 -9.69
C SER A 169 13.86 7.79 -8.54
N LEU A 170 14.66 6.75 -8.83
CA LEU A 170 15.53 6.12 -7.81
C LEU A 170 16.51 7.11 -7.12
N PRO A 171 17.13 8.09 -7.79
CA PRO A 171 18.00 9.04 -7.11
C PRO A 171 17.28 9.98 -6.15
N LEU A 172 15.95 10.09 -6.22
CA LEU A 172 15.15 11.02 -5.42
C LEU A 172 14.69 10.43 -4.07
N TYR A 173 15.40 9.45 -3.52
CA TYR A 173 15.02 8.81 -2.26
C TYR A 173 14.88 9.81 -1.10
N VAL A 174 15.81 10.76 -0.98
CA VAL A 174 15.77 11.80 0.07
C VAL A 174 14.58 12.73 -0.14
N TYR A 175 14.34 13.17 -1.39
CA TYR A 175 13.17 13.97 -1.74
C TYR A 175 11.85 13.24 -1.38
N ASP A 176 11.79 11.95 -1.68
CA ASP A 176 10.63 11.13 -1.40
C ASP A 176 10.39 10.96 0.12
N ARG A 177 11.46 10.81 0.91
CA ARG A 177 11.36 10.78 2.39
C ARG A 177 10.75 12.07 2.95
N ASP A 178 11.20 13.21 2.47
CA ASP A 178 10.65 14.51 2.87
C ASP A 178 9.21 14.67 2.40
N SER A 179 8.90 14.23 1.18
CA SER A 179 7.54 14.27 0.62
C SER A 179 6.58 13.35 1.36
N ALA A 180 7.04 12.18 1.80
CA ALA A 180 6.29 11.26 2.64
C ALA A 180 5.95 11.91 3.99
N ALA A 181 6.94 12.50 4.67
CA ALA A 181 6.72 13.22 5.92
C ALA A 181 5.79 14.44 5.76
N TYR A 182 5.94 15.20 4.66
CA TYR A 182 5.08 16.33 4.32
C TYR A 182 3.62 15.91 4.14
N SER A 183 3.38 14.70 3.64
CA SER A 183 2.05 14.21 3.25
C SER A 183 1.24 13.59 4.38
N ARG A 184 1.79 13.44 5.59
CA ARG A 184 1.14 12.76 6.72
C ARG A 184 -0.22 13.37 7.08
N ASP A 185 -0.31 14.70 7.14
CA ASP A 185 -1.54 15.39 7.54
C ASP A 185 -2.61 15.29 6.45
N GLY A 186 -2.22 15.28 5.18
CA GLY A 186 -3.14 14.99 4.07
C GLY A 186 -3.72 13.58 4.13
N LEU A 187 -2.92 12.57 4.52
CA LEU A 187 -3.45 11.22 4.75
C LEU A 187 -4.34 11.18 6.00
N ALA A 188 -3.96 11.86 7.08
CA ALA A 188 -4.79 11.96 8.28
C ALA A 188 -6.19 12.54 7.96
N ASP A 189 -6.25 13.58 7.14
CA ASP A 189 -7.51 14.16 6.67
C ASP A 189 -8.27 13.21 5.72
N THR A 190 -7.58 12.42 4.92
CA THR A 190 -8.17 11.39 4.06
C THR A 190 -8.80 10.27 4.89
N ILE A 191 -8.11 9.82 5.95
CA ILE A 191 -8.65 8.85 6.92
C ILE A 191 -9.89 9.43 7.60
N GLU A 192 -9.87 10.69 8.01
CA GLU A 192 -11.04 11.36 8.58
C GLU A 192 -12.22 11.38 7.60
N ILE A 193 -11.98 11.68 6.32
CA ILE A 193 -13.03 11.65 5.28
C ILE A 193 -13.64 10.25 5.20
N ALA A 194 -12.83 9.20 5.09
CA ALA A 194 -13.32 7.84 5.03
C ALA A 194 -14.07 7.42 6.30
N ALA A 195 -13.54 7.77 7.47
CA ALA A 195 -14.15 7.47 8.77
C ALA A 195 -15.50 8.16 9.01
N ARG A 196 -15.72 9.31 8.38
CA ARG A 196 -16.98 10.09 8.47
C ARG A 196 -17.97 9.77 7.36
N SER A 197 -17.55 9.05 6.33
CA SER A 197 -18.39 8.66 5.20
C SER A 197 -19.46 7.63 5.60
N GLN A 198 -20.30 7.24 4.65
CA GLN A 198 -21.29 6.17 4.81
C GLN A 198 -20.66 4.76 4.87
N ALA A 199 -19.34 4.66 4.92
CA ALA A 199 -18.64 3.39 5.08
C ALA A 199 -18.91 2.75 6.44
N LYS A 200 -19.13 1.44 6.45
CA LYS A 200 -19.22 0.62 7.65
C LYS A 200 -17.86 0.07 8.07
N ARG A 201 -16.96 -0.09 7.10
CA ARG A 201 -15.59 -0.57 7.30
C ARG A 201 -14.62 0.30 6.52
N VAL A 202 -13.45 0.50 7.09
CA VAL A 202 -12.30 1.16 6.45
C VAL A 202 -11.11 0.22 6.55
N VAL A 203 -10.56 -0.13 5.40
CA VAL A 203 -9.30 -0.89 5.30
C VAL A 203 -8.21 0.06 4.84
N LEU A 204 -7.10 0.10 5.55
CA LEU A 204 -5.95 0.97 5.25
C LEU A 204 -4.72 0.13 4.94
N VAL A 205 -4.20 0.29 3.73
CA VAL A 205 -3.02 -0.46 3.26
C VAL A 205 -1.92 0.49 2.85
N GLY A 206 -0.76 0.37 3.48
CA GLY A 206 0.47 1.08 3.12
C GLY A 206 1.50 0.14 2.51
N HIS A 207 2.16 0.55 1.43
CA HIS A 207 3.26 -0.20 0.82
C HIS A 207 4.57 0.55 0.93
N SER A 208 5.64 -0.13 1.38
CA SER A 208 7.00 0.41 1.42
C SER A 208 7.06 1.75 2.19
N MET A 209 7.56 2.82 1.58
CA MET A 209 7.54 4.18 2.15
C MET A 209 6.12 4.72 2.39
N GLY A 210 5.10 4.19 1.69
CA GLY A 210 3.69 4.48 2.00
C GLY A 210 3.27 4.00 3.39
N SER A 211 3.89 2.94 3.89
CA SER A 211 3.70 2.49 5.29
C SER A 211 4.21 3.52 6.30
N TYR A 212 5.32 4.18 5.99
CA TYR A 212 5.80 5.30 6.81
C TYR A 212 4.79 6.46 6.83
N VAL A 213 4.23 6.83 5.66
CA VAL A 213 3.17 7.86 5.59
C VAL A 213 1.96 7.47 6.43
N VAL A 214 1.55 6.19 6.38
CA VAL A 214 0.44 5.66 7.19
C VAL A 214 0.71 5.82 8.67
N MET A 215 1.85 5.36 9.17
CA MET A 215 2.20 5.45 10.59
C MET A 215 2.30 6.89 11.07
N GLU A 216 2.89 7.78 10.27
CA GLU A 216 2.96 9.22 10.58
C GLU A 216 1.57 9.87 10.57
N ALA A 217 0.65 9.44 9.70
CA ALA A 217 -0.73 9.94 9.70
C ALA A 217 -1.52 9.49 10.94
N LEU A 218 -1.38 8.23 11.36
CA LEU A 218 -1.98 7.72 12.59
C LEU A 218 -1.43 8.45 13.81
N ARG A 219 -0.11 8.65 13.84
CA ARG A 219 0.55 9.43 14.89
C ARG A 219 0.03 10.88 14.93
N SER A 220 -0.12 11.54 13.77
CA SER A 220 -0.67 12.89 13.69
C SER A 220 -2.13 12.95 14.19
N LEU A 221 -2.95 11.96 13.86
CA LEU A 221 -4.31 11.84 14.37
C LEU A 221 -4.33 11.71 15.90
N SER A 222 -3.48 10.84 16.47
CA SER A 222 -3.43 10.63 17.91
C SER A 222 -2.95 11.89 18.64
N LEU A 223 -1.82 12.46 18.26
CA LEU A 223 -1.27 13.66 18.86
C LEU A 223 -2.17 14.89 18.76
N SER A 224 -3.09 14.91 17.78
CA SER A 224 -4.09 15.99 17.62
C SER A 224 -5.44 15.68 18.28
N GLY A 225 -5.56 14.60 19.06
CA GLY A 225 -6.81 14.21 19.74
C GLY A 225 -7.92 13.74 18.78
N ARG A 226 -7.52 13.19 17.62
CA ARG A 226 -8.42 12.69 16.58
C ARG A 226 -8.52 11.16 16.55
N ASP A 227 -8.20 10.45 17.67
CA ASP A 227 -8.17 9.00 17.79
C ASP A 227 -9.47 8.30 17.40
N LYS A 228 -10.59 9.00 17.53
CA LYS A 228 -11.91 8.50 17.08
C LYS A 228 -11.93 8.08 15.61
N TYR A 229 -11.07 8.65 14.76
CA TYR A 229 -10.96 8.27 13.35
C TYR A 229 -10.07 7.05 13.16
N ILE A 230 -9.03 6.89 14.01
CA ILE A 230 -8.22 5.66 14.06
C ILE A 230 -9.10 4.47 14.42
N SER A 231 -10.00 4.63 15.41
CA SER A 231 -10.93 3.59 15.85
C SER A 231 -11.95 3.15 14.77
N ARG A 232 -12.04 3.90 13.65
CA ARG A 232 -12.88 3.53 12.50
C ARG A 232 -12.14 2.69 11.46
N ILE A 233 -10.82 2.54 11.59
CA ILE A 233 -10.02 1.66 10.74
C ILE A 233 -10.21 0.24 11.24
N ASN A 234 -10.85 -0.59 10.44
CA ASN A 234 -11.16 -1.97 10.77
C ASN A 234 -10.01 -2.92 10.50
N ASP A 235 -9.18 -2.62 9.49
CA ASP A 235 -8.01 -3.41 9.13
C ASP A 235 -6.87 -2.47 8.74
N LEU A 236 -5.70 -2.69 9.34
CA LEU A 236 -4.45 -2.01 8.96
C LEU A 236 -3.46 -3.03 8.44
N VAL A 237 -2.96 -2.78 7.23
CA VAL A 237 -1.93 -3.62 6.60
C VAL A 237 -0.75 -2.77 6.17
N LEU A 238 0.45 -3.11 6.64
CA LEU A 238 1.70 -2.54 6.15
C LEU A 238 2.46 -3.61 5.36
N ALA A 239 2.56 -3.41 4.06
CA ALA A 239 3.25 -4.33 3.15
C ALA A 239 4.69 -3.88 2.93
N ALA A 240 5.67 -4.72 3.30
CA ALA A 240 7.10 -4.46 3.17
C ALA A 240 7.50 -3.04 3.66
N PRO A 241 7.14 -2.64 4.91
CA PRO A 241 7.31 -1.27 5.39
C PRO A 241 8.77 -0.83 5.39
N ASP A 242 9.06 0.25 4.64
CA ASP A 242 10.36 0.93 4.63
C ASP A 242 10.42 1.95 5.76
N ILE A 243 10.34 1.45 6.99
CA ILE A 243 10.41 2.23 8.23
C ILE A 243 11.58 1.71 9.04
N ASP A 244 12.41 2.62 9.55
CA ASP A 244 13.44 2.31 10.54
C ASP A 244 12.76 1.73 11.79
N ILE A 245 13.37 0.70 12.40
CA ILE A 245 12.72 -0.02 13.50
C ILE A 245 12.54 0.86 14.75
N ASP A 246 13.51 1.73 15.05
CA ASP A 246 13.45 2.63 16.21
C ASP A 246 12.39 3.73 15.98
N VAL A 247 12.30 4.23 14.72
CA VAL A 247 11.25 5.18 14.32
C VAL A 247 9.88 4.55 14.45
N PHE A 248 9.70 3.31 14.00
CA PHE A 248 8.43 2.59 14.10
C PHE A 248 8.01 2.40 15.57
N GLN A 249 8.92 1.97 16.43
CA GLN A 249 8.65 1.86 17.86
C GLN A 249 8.27 3.19 18.50
N SER A 250 8.92 4.29 18.08
CA SER A 250 8.55 5.63 18.52
C SER A 250 7.15 6.01 18.07
N GLN A 251 6.79 5.71 16.82
CA GLN A 251 5.43 5.93 16.30
C GLN A 251 4.38 5.14 17.08
N LEU A 252 4.66 3.87 17.40
CA LEU A 252 3.74 3.03 18.20
C LEU A 252 3.48 3.63 19.59
N ARG A 253 4.51 4.18 20.25
CA ARG A 253 4.35 4.81 21.58
C ARG A 253 3.48 6.06 21.56
N ASP A 254 3.45 6.79 20.43
CA ASP A 254 2.71 8.05 20.28
C ASP A 254 1.26 7.83 19.80
N ILE A 255 0.88 6.59 19.47
CA ILE A 255 -0.48 6.23 19.02
C ILE A 255 -1.20 5.52 20.15
N ASP A 256 -2.20 6.18 20.74
CA ASP A 256 -2.90 5.66 21.91
C ASP A 256 -3.60 4.33 21.67
N LYS A 257 -4.20 4.17 20.47
CA LYS A 257 -4.94 2.96 20.09
C LYS A 257 -4.69 2.60 18.65
N LEU A 258 -3.97 1.50 18.46
CA LEU A 258 -3.76 0.93 17.12
C LEU A 258 -5.05 0.30 16.56
N PRO A 259 -5.25 0.35 15.22
CA PRO A 259 -6.28 -0.46 14.56
C PRO A 259 -6.09 -1.96 14.87
N ASN A 260 -7.17 -2.70 14.90
CA ASN A 260 -7.13 -4.15 15.15
C ASN A 260 -8.17 -4.85 14.27
N PRO A 261 -7.77 -5.80 13.42
CA PRO A 261 -6.40 -6.33 13.25
C PRO A 261 -5.40 -5.35 12.64
N PHE A 262 -4.13 -5.51 13.04
CA PHE A 262 -2.97 -4.85 12.44
C PHE A 262 -2.01 -5.92 11.95
N MET A 263 -1.73 -5.91 10.64
CA MET A 263 -0.87 -6.90 9.98
C MET A 263 0.33 -6.22 9.33
N ILE A 264 1.49 -6.88 9.39
CA ILE A 264 2.71 -6.47 8.70
C ILE A 264 3.21 -7.63 7.84
N LEU A 265 3.39 -7.39 6.55
CA LEU A 265 4.04 -8.32 5.65
C LEU A 265 5.54 -8.01 5.61
N VAL A 266 6.35 -9.03 5.88
CA VAL A 266 7.81 -8.93 5.90
C VAL A 266 8.45 -9.89 4.92
N SER A 267 9.69 -9.60 4.48
CA SER A 267 10.50 -10.53 3.70
C SER A 267 11.99 -10.30 3.96
N THR A 268 12.68 -11.35 4.40
CA THR A 268 14.14 -11.36 4.56
C THR A 268 14.88 -11.33 3.22
N ARG A 269 14.17 -11.60 2.11
CA ARG A 269 14.70 -11.58 0.73
C ARG A 269 14.48 -10.26 0.00
N ASP A 270 13.90 -9.27 0.67
CA ASP A 270 13.61 -7.96 0.09
C ASP A 270 14.87 -7.14 -0.16
N LYS A 271 15.31 -7.10 -1.43
CA LYS A 271 16.51 -6.37 -1.84
C LYS A 271 16.34 -4.85 -1.79
N ALA A 272 15.10 -4.34 -1.96
CA ALA A 272 14.84 -2.92 -1.93
C ALA A 272 14.97 -2.37 -0.50
N LEU A 273 14.45 -3.09 0.50
CA LEU A 273 14.61 -2.75 1.90
C LEU A 273 16.08 -2.86 2.38
N ASN A 274 16.80 -3.86 1.90
CA ASN A 274 18.24 -3.97 2.17
C ASN A 274 19.02 -2.78 1.62
N LEU A 275 18.68 -2.32 0.40
CA LEU A 275 19.29 -1.14 -0.20
C LEU A 275 18.92 0.13 0.59
N SER A 276 17.64 0.33 0.93
CA SER A 276 17.19 1.50 1.68
C SER A 276 17.81 1.56 3.07
N GLY A 277 17.92 0.42 3.78
CA GLY A 277 18.63 0.30 5.03
C GLY A 277 20.10 0.71 4.91
N GLY A 278 20.79 0.26 3.84
CA GLY A 278 22.17 0.67 3.55
C GLY A 278 22.32 2.17 3.31
N LEU A 279 21.38 2.80 2.59
CA LEU A 279 21.39 4.25 2.33
C LEU A 279 21.15 5.09 3.59
N THR A 280 20.57 4.50 4.64
CA THR A 280 20.20 5.19 5.88
C THR A 280 21.01 4.73 7.09
N GLY A 281 22.27 4.32 6.88
CA GLY A 281 23.21 4.02 7.94
C GLY A 281 23.21 2.57 8.42
N GLY A 282 22.60 1.63 7.69
CA GLY A 282 22.61 0.20 7.99
C GLY A 282 21.56 -0.25 9.02
N HIS A 283 20.68 0.64 9.45
CA HIS A 283 19.60 0.29 10.38
C HIS A 283 18.55 -0.62 9.72
N PRO A 284 18.08 -1.67 10.43
CA PRO A 284 17.08 -2.59 9.92
C PRO A 284 15.76 -1.88 9.61
N ARG A 285 15.07 -2.38 8.58
CA ARG A 285 13.72 -1.95 8.23
C ARG A 285 12.69 -2.92 8.80
N VAL A 286 11.56 -2.41 9.27
CA VAL A 286 10.48 -3.25 9.80
C VAL A 286 10.08 -4.34 8.80
N GLY A 287 9.97 -4.00 7.51
CA GLY A 287 9.62 -4.96 6.45
C GLY A 287 10.69 -6.02 6.17
N SER A 288 11.92 -5.89 6.70
CA SER A 288 12.96 -6.94 6.56
C SER A 288 12.76 -8.14 7.49
N GLY A 289 11.80 -8.08 8.44
CA GLY A 289 11.56 -9.14 9.41
C GLY A 289 12.62 -9.27 10.50
N ALA A 290 13.38 -8.20 10.75
CA ALA A 290 14.51 -8.26 11.69
C ALA A 290 14.09 -8.44 13.16
N ASP A 291 12.87 -8.02 13.54
CA ASP A 291 12.40 -8.07 14.94
C ASP A 291 10.92 -8.47 15.03
N VAL A 292 10.62 -9.68 14.57
CA VAL A 292 9.26 -10.23 14.58
C VAL A 292 8.71 -10.35 16.01
N ALA A 293 9.55 -10.71 16.99
CA ALA A 293 9.13 -10.89 18.38
C ALA A 293 8.63 -9.57 19.00
N ALA A 294 9.31 -8.45 18.73
CA ALA A 294 8.85 -7.15 19.21
C ALA A 294 7.51 -6.75 18.58
N LEU A 295 7.31 -7.05 17.29
CA LEU A 295 6.03 -6.78 16.61
C LEU A 295 4.88 -7.62 17.22
N GLN A 296 5.14 -8.90 17.54
CA GLN A 296 4.14 -9.76 18.20
C GLN A 296 3.77 -9.23 19.60
N ALA A 297 4.75 -8.68 20.35
CA ALA A 297 4.52 -8.08 21.67
C ALA A 297 3.58 -6.86 21.60
N GLU A 298 3.58 -6.12 20.49
CA GLU A 298 2.68 -4.98 20.22
C GLU A 298 1.32 -5.40 19.65
N ASN A 299 0.97 -6.69 19.73
CA ASN A 299 -0.28 -7.26 19.18
C ASN A 299 -0.40 -7.12 17.63
N ILE A 300 0.70 -7.14 16.94
CA ILE A 300 0.77 -7.10 15.48
C ILE A 300 0.91 -8.53 14.93
N THR A 301 0.09 -8.88 13.94
CA THR A 301 0.24 -10.12 13.19
C THR A 301 1.33 -9.93 12.13
N VAL A 302 2.34 -10.81 12.09
CA VAL A 302 3.39 -10.73 11.08
C VAL A 302 3.25 -11.88 10.09
N LEU A 303 3.22 -11.55 8.81
CA LEU A 303 3.21 -12.49 7.69
C LEU A 303 4.58 -12.47 7.02
N ASP A 304 5.35 -13.55 7.19
CA ASP A 304 6.63 -13.72 6.52
C ASP A 304 6.41 -14.29 5.11
N THR A 305 6.61 -13.46 4.13
CA THR A 305 6.46 -13.75 2.70
C THR A 305 7.78 -14.11 2.02
N SER A 306 8.86 -14.33 2.78
CA SER A 306 10.21 -14.58 2.24
C SER A 306 10.27 -15.74 1.26
N ASN A 307 9.46 -16.77 1.46
CA ASN A 307 9.38 -17.95 0.61
C ASN A 307 8.19 -17.95 -0.36
N LEU A 308 7.43 -16.84 -0.41
CA LEU A 308 6.25 -16.70 -1.25
C LEU A 308 6.63 -16.05 -2.58
N ASP A 309 6.51 -16.78 -3.69
CA ASP A 309 6.72 -16.27 -5.05
C ASP A 309 8.01 -15.41 -5.21
N GLY A 310 9.10 -15.85 -4.57
CA GLY A 310 10.41 -15.20 -4.62
C GLY A 310 10.66 -14.13 -3.55
N GLY A 311 9.68 -13.80 -2.69
CA GLY A 311 9.83 -12.89 -1.55
C GLY A 311 10.26 -11.48 -1.92
N SER A 312 9.91 -11.01 -3.13
CA SER A 312 10.30 -9.68 -3.63
C SER A 312 9.56 -8.55 -2.91
N HIS A 313 10.06 -7.32 -3.04
CA HIS A 313 9.47 -6.11 -2.45
C HIS A 313 7.99 -5.87 -2.82
N GLY A 314 7.57 -6.31 -3.98
CA GLY A 314 6.20 -6.19 -4.49
C GLY A 314 5.32 -7.41 -4.26
N VAL A 315 5.79 -8.44 -3.54
CA VAL A 315 5.11 -9.73 -3.39
C VAL A 315 3.65 -9.60 -2.93
N PHE A 316 3.35 -8.63 -2.07
CA PHE A 316 1.99 -8.38 -1.58
C PHE A 316 0.99 -8.08 -2.72
N ALA A 317 1.45 -7.48 -3.82
CA ALA A 317 0.62 -7.09 -4.96
C ALA A 317 0.81 -8.00 -6.19
N SER A 318 1.89 -8.79 -6.22
CA SER A 318 2.26 -9.60 -7.39
C SER A 318 2.21 -11.12 -7.15
N SER A 319 1.94 -11.58 -5.92
CA SER A 319 1.92 -13.01 -5.60
C SER A 319 0.59 -13.67 -5.94
N PRO A 320 0.53 -14.56 -6.95
CA PRO A 320 -0.67 -15.35 -7.23
C PRO A 320 -1.07 -16.23 -6.03
N THR A 321 -0.08 -16.72 -5.27
CA THR A 321 -0.33 -17.52 -4.07
C THR A 321 -1.04 -16.72 -3.00
N LEU A 322 -0.59 -15.48 -2.72
CA LEU A 322 -1.24 -14.61 -1.75
C LEU A 322 -2.65 -14.21 -2.21
N MET A 323 -2.84 -13.90 -3.49
CA MET A 323 -4.15 -13.63 -4.07
C MET A 323 -5.11 -14.80 -3.91
N ALA A 324 -4.64 -16.04 -4.19
CA ALA A 324 -5.45 -17.23 -4.04
C ALA A 324 -5.84 -17.51 -2.57
N LEU A 325 -4.95 -17.22 -1.62
CA LEU A 325 -5.23 -17.32 -0.19
C LEU A 325 -6.31 -16.33 0.25
N MET A 326 -6.16 -15.07 -0.13
CA MET A 326 -7.13 -14.01 0.20
C MET A 326 -8.51 -14.29 -0.43
N ALA A 327 -8.54 -14.77 -1.67
CA ALA A 327 -9.79 -15.11 -2.35
C ALA A 327 -10.59 -16.25 -1.66
N LYS A 328 -9.90 -17.12 -0.91
CA LYS A 328 -10.53 -18.20 -0.13
C LYS A 328 -11.02 -17.73 1.26
N GLY A 329 -10.90 -16.45 1.58
CA GLY A 329 -11.24 -15.91 2.91
C GLY A 329 -10.26 -16.30 4.02
N GLY A 330 -9.10 -16.86 3.65
CA GLY A 330 -8.22 -17.59 4.55
C GLY A 330 -7.34 -16.76 5.48
N LEU A 331 -7.24 -15.44 5.33
CA LEU A 331 -6.35 -14.64 6.21
C LEU A 331 -7.09 -13.85 7.28
N THR A 332 -8.30 -13.37 6.99
CA THR A 332 -9.04 -12.56 7.96
C THR A 332 -10.04 -13.38 8.78
N ASN A 333 -10.81 -14.26 8.14
CA ASN A 333 -11.85 -15.04 8.84
C ASN A 333 -11.26 -16.19 9.67
N ASP A 334 -10.22 -16.89 9.15
CA ASP A 334 -9.60 -18.00 9.90
C ASP A 334 -8.71 -17.54 11.07
N ILE A 335 -8.11 -16.34 10.99
CA ILE A 335 -7.28 -15.79 12.07
C ILE A 335 -8.14 -15.19 13.18
N THR A 336 -9.29 -14.59 12.83
CA THR A 336 -10.16 -13.91 13.80
C THR A 336 -11.27 -14.79 14.36
N ASP A 337 -11.77 -15.79 13.59
CA ASP A 337 -12.85 -16.70 14.03
C ASP A 337 -12.35 -17.91 14.85
N ARG A 338 -11.05 -18.20 14.86
CA ARG A 338 -10.46 -19.18 15.78
C ARG A 338 -10.33 -18.55 17.16
N GLY A 339 -11.48 -18.54 17.85
CA GLY A 339 -11.65 -17.93 19.15
C GLY A 339 -10.64 -18.37 20.20
N GLU A 340 -10.56 -17.60 21.26
CA GLU A 340 -9.85 -17.86 22.49
C GLU A 340 -9.95 -19.34 22.90
N GLY A 341 -8.84 -20.08 22.77
CA GLY A 341 -8.78 -21.46 23.28
C GLY A 341 -8.16 -22.53 22.37
N ALA A 342 -7.75 -22.22 21.13
CA ALA A 342 -7.02 -23.20 20.32
C ALA A 342 -5.58 -23.38 20.87
N PRO A 343 -5.07 -24.64 21.02
CA PRO A 343 -3.70 -24.87 21.46
C PRO A 343 -2.69 -24.23 20.50
N ALA A 344 -1.65 -23.59 21.03
CA ALA A 344 -0.61 -22.91 20.25
C ALA A 344 0.03 -23.82 19.19
N GLU A 345 0.20 -25.11 19.48
CA GLU A 345 0.74 -26.10 18.54
C GLU A 345 -0.18 -26.34 17.33
N THR A 346 -1.49 -26.29 17.51
CA THR A 346 -2.47 -26.44 16.41
C THR A 346 -2.47 -25.20 15.51
N ILE A 347 -2.28 -24.02 16.09
CA ILE A 347 -2.18 -22.75 15.34
C ILE A 347 -0.92 -22.73 14.50
N LEU A 348 0.23 -23.16 15.03
CA LEU A 348 1.49 -23.27 14.29
C LEU A 348 1.41 -24.32 13.18
N ALA A 349 0.80 -25.48 13.43
CA ALA A 349 0.61 -26.56 12.46
C ALA A 349 -0.29 -26.13 11.28
N ASP A 350 -1.38 -25.43 11.55
CA ASP A 350 -2.29 -24.92 10.52
C ASP A 350 -1.74 -23.68 9.80
N GLY A 351 -0.94 -22.87 10.46
CA GLY A 351 -0.21 -21.74 9.84
C GLY A 351 0.88 -22.19 8.87
N THR A 352 1.41 -23.41 9.03
CA THR A 352 2.43 -24.01 8.17
C THR A 352 1.85 -24.86 7.03
N SER A 353 0.55 -25.13 6.99
CA SER A 353 -0.07 -26.10 6.08
C SER A 353 -0.60 -25.50 4.77
N VAL A 354 -0.27 -24.28 4.40
CA VAL A 354 -0.56 -23.79 3.06
C VAL A 354 0.55 -24.23 2.12
N ILE A 355 0.65 -25.54 1.91
CA ILE A 355 1.53 -26.15 0.92
C ILE A 355 0.70 -26.52 -0.30
N GLN A 356 0.75 -25.71 -1.34
CA GLN A 356 0.61 -26.20 -2.72
C GLN A 356 1.77 -25.61 -3.53
N GLY A 357 2.83 -26.39 -3.75
CA GLY A 357 4.01 -25.97 -4.48
C GLY A 357 5.13 -25.44 -3.58
N ALA A 358 6.23 -24.95 -4.14
CA ALA A 358 7.44 -24.52 -3.45
C ALA A 358 7.32 -23.21 -2.63
N ALA A 359 6.11 -22.79 -2.25
CA ALA A 359 5.86 -21.54 -1.53
C ALA A 359 5.33 -21.83 -0.12
N SER A 360 5.99 -21.26 0.90
CA SER A 360 5.52 -21.30 2.29
C SER A 360 5.28 -19.88 2.82
N LEU A 361 4.10 -19.67 3.41
CA LEU A 361 3.76 -18.48 4.16
C LEU A 361 3.84 -18.82 5.64
N VAL A 362 4.61 -18.05 6.42
CA VAL A 362 4.69 -18.20 7.86
C VAL A 362 3.92 -17.05 8.52
N ILE A 363 3.01 -17.38 9.43
CA ILE A 363 2.21 -16.40 10.16
C ILE A 363 2.65 -16.42 11.62
N TYR A 364 3.09 -15.27 12.12
CA TYR A 364 3.41 -15.04 13.52
C TYR A 364 2.24 -14.30 14.17
N LEU A 365 1.53 -15.01 15.05
CA LEU A 365 0.35 -14.46 15.73
C LEU A 365 0.75 -13.50 16.85
N PRO A 366 -0.11 -12.53 17.19
CA PRO A 366 0.08 -11.64 18.33
C PRO A 366 0.25 -12.40 19.65
N ALA A 367 1.09 -11.88 20.55
CA ALA A 367 1.39 -12.53 21.85
C ALA A 367 0.14 -12.84 22.67
N ARG A 368 -0.89 -11.97 22.62
CA ARG A 368 -2.18 -12.20 23.31
C ARG A 368 -2.92 -13.47 22.86
N LEU A 369 -2.80 -13.84 21.59
CA LEU A 369 -3.44 -15.05 21.05
C LEU A 369 -2.67 -16.34 21.43
N LEU A 370 -1.39 -16.19 21.83
CA LEU A 370 -0.53 -17.28 22.25
C LEU A 370 -0.61 -17.53 23.78
N GLY A 371 -1.45 -16.79 24.51
CA GLY A 371 -1.56 -16.92 25.97
C GLY A 371 -0.31 -16.45 26.74
N VAL A 372 0.61 -15.75 26.06
CA VAL A 372 1.79 -15.17 26.72
C VAL A 372 1.35 -13.89 27.45
N PRO A 373 1.55 -13.79 28.80
CA PRO A 373 1.23 -12.57 29.50
C PRO A 373 1.99 -11.41 28.89
N ASN A 374 1.31 -10.30 28.59
CA ASN A 374 1.97 -9.08 28.17
C ASN A 374 3.03 -8.70 29.20
N GLY A 375 4.30 -8.91 28.86
CA GLY A 375 5.41 -8.32 29.57
C GLY A 375 5.37 -6.83 29.29
N GLY A 376 4.50 -6.12 30.02
CA GLY A 376 4.30 -4.70 29.82
C GLY A 376 5.63 -3.97 29.90
N LEU A 377 6.03 -3.35 28.80
CA LEU A 377 6.88 -2.17 28.90
C LEU A 377 6.04 -1.17 29.69
N THR A 378 6.42 -0.96 30.95
CA THR A 378 5.85 0.09 31.80
C THR A 378 5.89 1.40 31.03
N ARG A 379 4.73 1.92 30.76
CA ARG A 379 4.53 3.24 30.15
C ARG A 379 5.07 4.35 31.05
#